data_c09239be2953e74942963d0502f16b1a
#
_entry.id   c09239be2953e74942963d0502f16b1a
#
_cell.length_a   1.000
_cell.length_b   1.000
_cell.length_c   1.000
_cell.angle_alpha   90.00
_cell.angle_beta   90.00
_cell.angle_gamma   90.00
#
_symmetry.space_group_name_H-M   'P 1'
#
loop_
_entity.id
_entity.type
_entity.pdbx_description
1 polymer ?
#
loop_
_entity_poly.entity_id
_entity_poly.type
_entity_poly.pdbx_seq_one_letter_code
_entity_poly.pdbx_strand_id
1 'polypeptide(L)'
;MSLLAENLISPVVLCFVLGIVSRWIKSDLSVPEPIYQGLSIYLLLAIGLKGGSAIASTPLAEMVAPALLTLALGVITPVSAFFLMRRLGRLGVEDAAAVAAHYGSVSVVTYLAAAEAVKRAGMPGEGYLPALVALLEVPGIIVALLFASKAGASGGGWKKAMHEVATGKSIVLLGGGLIIGTLCGPAKLADVQPFFATAFKGALCIFMIELGLAAGKRLRDAGRAGTRLLLLGCFIPVVHGALGVAGATLVGMSPGGSAVFGAMVGSASYIAAPAAVRVALPRANPAFYLTLSLGITFPFNLAIGIPLYQKIANLLQSWL
;
A
#
# COMPACT_ATOMS: atom_id res chain seq x y z
N MET A 1 -4.45 -19.48 19.13
CA MET A 1 -4.54 -19.59 17.65
C MET A 1 -3.24 -19.06 17.07
N SER A 2 -2.79 -19.54 15.89
CA SER A 2 -1.61 -18.96 15.24
C SER A 2 -1.92 -17.55 14.75
N LEU A 3 -0.91 -16.65 14.70
CA LEU A 3 -1.05 -15.28 14.15
C LEU A 3 -1.69 -15.27 12.75
N LEU A 4 -1.41 -16.29 11.95
CA LEU A 4 -2.03 -16.51 10.64
C LEU A 4 -3.55 -16.70 10.75
N ALA A 5 -4.01 -17.57 11.65
CA ALA A 5 -5.43 -17.84 11.82
C ALA A 5 -6.19 -16.61 12.35
N GLU A 6 -5.61 -15.90 13.30
CA GLU A 6 -6.19 -14.66 13.84
C GLU A 6 -6.32 -13.55 12.80
N ASN A 7 -5.34 -13.42 11.91
CA ASN A 7 -5.40 -12.44 10.84
C ASN A 7 -6.47 -12.80 9.82
N LEU A 8 -6.53 -14.06 9.40
CA LEU A 8 -7.49 -14.54 8.39
C LEU A 8 -8.95 -14.45 8.86
N ILE A 9 -9.22 -14.62 10.16
CA ILE A 9 -10.58 -14.56 10.74
C ILE A 9 -10.98 -13.10 11.11
N SER A 10 -10.24 -12.11 10.66
CA SER A 10 -10.62 -10.71 10.93
C SER A 10 -11.77 -10.22 10.03
N PRO A 11 -12.68 -9.36 10.54
CA PRO A 11 -13.77 -8.81 9.74
C PRO A 11 -13.28 -8.16 8.44
N VAL A 12 -12.15 -7.46 8.47
CA VAL A 12 -11.54 -6.79 7.31
C VAL A 12 -11.15 -7.79 6.23
N VAL A 13 -10.47 -8.89 6.62
CA VAL A 13 -10.05 -9.94 5.68
C VAL A 13 -11.23 -10.77 5.21
N LEU A 14 -12.18 -11.10 6.10
CA LEU A 14 -13.37 -11.87 5.73
C LEU A 14 -14.28 -11.10 4.75
N CYS A 15 -14.42 -9.77 4.90
CA CYS A 15 -15.12 -8.93 3.93
C CYS A 15 -14.44 -8.95 2.55
N PHE A 16 -13.10 -8.96 2.51
CA PHE A 16 -12.37 -9.13 1.26
C PHE A 16 -12.61 -10.51 0.62
N VAL A 17 -12.56 -11.57 1.42
CA VAL A 17 -12.86 -12.94 0.96
C VAL A 17 -14.30 -13.05 0.45
N LEU A 18 -15.27 -12.44 1.15
CA LEU A 18 -16.65 -12.37 0.72
C LEU A 18 -16.77 -11.75 -0.69
N GLY A 19 -16.06 -10.63 -0.95
CA GLY A 19 -16.03 -10.02 -2.27
C GLY A 19 -15.47 -10.94 -3.35
N ILE A 20 -14.35 -11.66 -3.07
CA ILE A 20 -13.79 -12.66 -4.01
C ILE A 20 -14.79 -13.76 -4.30
N VAL A 21 -15.38 -14.37 -3.26
CA VAL A 21 -16.35 -15.46 -3.39
C VAL A 21 -17.57 -14.99 -4.18
N SER A 22 -18.14 -13.83 -3.85
CA SER A 22 -19.28 -13.25 -4.58
C SER A 22 -18.98 -13.11 -6.08
N ARG A 23 -17.76 -12.69 -6.43
CA ARG A 23 -17.33 -12.61 -7.84
C ARG A 23 -17.27 -13.99 -8.51
N TRP A 24 -16.82 -15.01 -7.79
CA TRP A 24 -16.66 -16.36 -8.35
C TRP A 24 -17.98 -17.09 -8.51
N ILE A 25 -18.92 -16.91 -7.58
CA ILE A 25 -20.28 -17.47 -7.69
C ILE A 25 -21.19 -16.66 -8.62
N LYS A 26 -20.66 -15.58 -9.24
CA LYS A 26 -21.39 -14.67 -10.14
C LYS A 26 -22.60 -14.00 -9.46
N SER A 27 -22.45 -13.63 -8.17
CA SER A 27 -23.45 -12.83 -7.46
C SER A 27 -23.67 -11.49 -8.17
N ASP A 28 -24.86 -10.92 -8.01
CA ASP A 28 -25.21 -9.55 -8.40
C ASP A 28 -24.64 -8.48 -7.46
N LEU A 29 -23.95 -8.92 -6.39
CA LEU A 29 -23.29 -8.01 -5.44
C LEU A 29 -22.33 -7.09 -6.17
N SER A 30 -22.58 -5.80 -6.03
CA SER A 30 -21.73 -4.73 -6.54
C SER A 30 -21.77 -3.55 -5.58
N VAL A 31 -20.64 -2.89 -5.39
CA VAL A 31 -20.62 -1.60 -4.68
C VAL A 31 -20.69 -0.50 -5.73
N PRO A 32 -21.74 0.35 -5.72
CA PRO A 32 -21.85 1.43 -6.67
C PRO A 32 -20.62 2.34 -6.65
N GLU A 33 -20.12 2.72 -7.82
CA GLU A 33 -18.89 3.52 -7.96
C GLU A 33 -18.89 4.79 -7.09
N PRO A 34 -20.00 5.57 -6.96
CA PRO A 34 -20.02 6.73 -6.07
C PRO A 34 -19.79 6.37 -4.60
N ILE A 35 -20.30 5.22 -4.14
CA ILE A 35 -20.11 4.75 -2.76
C ILE A 35 -18.64 4.36 -2.56
N TYR A 36 -18.06 3.61 -3.49
CA TYR A 36 -16.63 3.26 -3.46
C TYR A 36 -15.74 4.50 -3.43
N GLN A 37 -16.04 5.50 -4.26
CA GLN A 37 -15.30 6.76 -4.27
C GLN A 37 -15.46 7.54 -2.95
N GLY A 38 -16.67 7.60 -2.39
CA GLY A 38 -16.95 8.23 -1.10
C GLY A 38 -16.20 7.54 0.05
N LEU A 39 -16.20 6.20 0.09
CA LEU A 39 -15.42 5.43 1.07
C LEU A 39 -13.91 5.67 0.92
N SER A 40 -13.41 5.74 -0.31
CA SER A 40 -12.00 6.07 -0.58
C SER A 40 -11.62 7.46 -0.05
N ILE A 41 -12.47 8.47 -0.27
CA ILE A 41 -12.26 9.83 0.26
C ILE A 41 -12.26 9.81 1.79
N TYR A 42 -13.25 9.17 2.39
CA TYR A 42 -13.39 9.05 3.84
C TYR A 42 -12.17 8.39 4.48
N LEU A 43 -11.75 7.22 3.97
CA LEU A 43 -10.63 6.46 4.53
C LEU A 43 -9.31 7.23 4.43
N LEU A 44 -9.02 7.83 3.27
CA LEU A 44 -7.78 8.59 3.06
C LEU A 44 -7.72 9.83 3.96
N LEU A 45 -8.81 10.57 4.06
CA LEU A 45 -8.88 11.75 4.92
C LEU A 45 -8.75 11.36 6.41
N ALA A 46 -9.47 10.32 6.85
CA ALA A 46 -9.40 9.83 8.23
C ALA A 46 -7.98 9.41 8.64
N ILE A 47 -7.25 8.72 7.74
CA ILE A 47 -5.85 8.35 7.96
C ILE A 47 -4.97 9.60 8.07
N GLY A 48 -5.15 10.55 7.15
CA GLY A 48 -4.41 11.81 7.17
C GLY A 48 -4.64 12.60 8.46
N LEU A 49 -5.89 12.80 8.87
CA LEU A 49 -6.24 13.50 10.11
C LEU A 49 -5.60 12.84 11.35
N LYS A 50 -5.72 11.50 11.43
CA LYS A 50 -5.15 10.73 12.53
C LYS A 50 -3.62 10.83 12.57
N GLY A 51 -2.97 10.67 11.39
CA GLY A 51 -1.52 10.79 11.27
C GLY A 51 -1.02 12.20 11.61
N GLY A 52 -1.71 13.24 11.14
CA GLY A 52 -1.39 14.63 11.45
C GLY A 52 -1.51 14.95 12.94
N SER A 53 -2.56 14.45 13.57
CA SER A 53 -2.73 14.59 15.03
C SER A 53 -1.60 13.92 15.80
N ALA A 54 -1.11 12.76 15.34
CA ALA A 54 0.02 12.08 15.95
C ALA A 54 1.35 12.85 15.73
N ILE A 55 1.56 13.41 14.53
CA ILE A 55 2.71 14.27 14.24
C ILE A 55 2.78 15.46 15.21
N ALA A 56 1.62 16.10 15.47
CA ALA A 56 1.56 17.23 16.42
C ALA A 56 2.03 16.86 17.84
N SER A 57 1.99 15.57 18.19
CA SER A 57 2.33 15.05 19.52
C SER A 57 3.66 14.29 19.56
N THR A 58 4.36 14.16 18.42
CA THR A 58 5.60 13.36 18.30
C THR A 58 6.80 14.29 18.08
N PRO A 59 7.89 14.14 18.83
CA PRO A 59 9.13 14.88 18.58
C PRO A 59 9.63 14.65 17.16
N LEU A 60 9.96 15.71 16.45
CA LEU A 60 10.42 15.63 15.05
C LEU A 60 11.65 14.72 14.90
N ALA A 61 12.55 14.70 15.90
CA ALA A 61 13.74 13.86 15.91
C ALA A 61 13.42 12.36 15.76
N GLU A 62 12.32 11.88 16.33
CA GLU A 62 11.91 10.47 16.22
C GLU A 62 11.42 10.10 14.82
N MET A 63 11.00 11.08 14.02
CA MET A 63 10.45 10.88 12.69
C MET A 63 11.49 10.96 11.57
N VAL A 64 12.63 11.63 11.81
CA VAL A 64 13.64 11.91 10.76
C VAL A 64 14.24 10.62 10.20
N ALA A 65 14.71 9.72 11.04
CA ALA A 65 15.33 8.47 10.60
C ALA A 65 14.33 7.56 9.86
N PRO A 66 13.09 7.30 10.35
CA PRO A 66 12.05 6.61 9.59
C PRO A 66 11.68 7.29 8.26
N ALA A 67 11.64 8.63 8.20
CA ALA A 67 11.33 9.36 6.97
C ALA A 67 12.44 9.20 5.92
N LEU A 68 13.71 9.32 6.32
CA LEU A 68 14.86 9.09 5.43
C LEU A 68 14.90 7.65 4.92
N LEU A 69 14.65 6.67 5.79
CA LEU A 69 14.52 5.27 5.41
C LEU A 69 13.40 5.07 4.38
N THR A 70 12.24 5.71 4.60
CA THR A 70 11.10 5.67 3.69
C THR A 70 11.47 6.16 2.29
N LEU A 71 12.15 7.30 2.20
CA LEU A 71 12.61 7.85 0.92
C LEU A 71 13.66 6.95 0.26
N ALA A 72 14.59 6.37 1.02
CA ALA A 72 15.60 5.44 0.51
C ALA A 72 14.95 4.18 -0.07
N LEU A 73 14.02 3.56 0.67
CA LEU A 73 13.28 2.38 0.21
C LEU A 73 12.33 2.71 -0.94
N GLY A 74 11.74 3.92 -0.96
CA GLY A 74 10.97 4.44 -2.09
C GLY A 74 11.75 4.53 -3.40
N VAL A 75 13.10 4.58 -3.33
CA VAL A 75 13.99 4.49 -4.49
C VAL A 75 14.43 3.05 -4.75
N ILE A 76 14.82 2.32 -3.72
CA ILE A 76 15.37 0.95 -3.85
C ILE A 76 14.33 -0.03 -4.38
N THR A 77 13.08 0.02 -3.89
CA THR A 77 12.04 -0.94 -4.27
C THR A 77 11.64 -0.88 -5.74
N PRO A 78 11.41 0.29 -6.38
CA PRO A 78 11.11 0.32 -7.81
C PRO A 78 12.32 -0.06 -8.67
N VAL A 79 13.55 0.26 -8.23
CA VAL A 79 14.77 -0.18 -8.94
C VAL A 79 14.85 -1.70 -8.96
N SER A 80 14.74 -2.35 -7.80
CA SER A 80 14.78 -3.80 -7.70
C SER A 80 13.64 -4.46 -8.47
N ALA A 81 12.40 -3.95 -8.33
CA ALA A 81 11.23 -4.47 -9.05
C ALA A 81 11.40 -4.37 -10.57
N PHE A 82 11.92 -3.22 -11.08
CA PHE A 82 12.18 -3.05 -12.50
C PHE A 82 13.14 -4.12 -13.04
N PHE A 83 14.29 -4.31 -12.38
CA PHE A 83 15.28 -5.29 -12.84
C PHE A 83 14.79 -6.73 -12.70
N LEU A 84 14.07 -7.08 -11.63
CA LEU A 84 13.46 -8.39 -11.46
C LEU A 84 12.42 -8.67 -12.55
N MET A 85 11.55 -7.71 -12.86
CA MET A 85 10.54 -7.84 -13.91
C MET A 85 11.17 -7.90 -15.31
N ARG A 86 12.28 -7.19 -15.56
CA ARG A 86 13.02 -7.26 -16.81
C ARG A 86 13.72 -8.61 -17.00
N ARG A 87 14.46 -9.08 -16.01
CA ARG A 87 15.32 -10.26 -16.12
C ARG A 87 14.55 -11.56 -15.90
N LEU A 88 13.81 -11.65 -14.79
CA LEU A 88 13.11 -12.89 -14.41
C LEU A 88 11.69 -12.91 -14.97
N GLY A 89 10.97 -11.79 -14.92
CA GLY A 89 9.64 -11.64 -15.49
C GLY A 89 9.60 -11.60 -17.02
N ARG A 90 10.75 -11.27 -17.66
CA ARG A 90 10.90 -11.10 -19.12
C ARG A 90 9.93 -10.10 -19.74
N LEU A 91 9.54 -9.09 -18.97
CA LEU A 91 8.66 -8.02 -19.44
C LEU A 91 9.43 -7.01 -20.32
N GLY A 92 8.74 -6.36 -21.25
CA GLY A 92 9.22 -5.19 -21.95
C GLY A 92 9.56 -4.05 -20.99
N VAL A 93 10.28 -3.03 -21.46
CA VAL A 93 10.71 -1.89 -20.62
C VAL A 93 9.51 -1.18 -20.01
N GLU A 94 8.47 -0.89 -20.82
CA GLU A 94 7.29 -0.16 -20.38
C GLU A 94 6.48 -0.94 -19.35
N ASP A 95 6.25 -2.24 -19.60
CA ASP A 95 5.53 -3.10 -18.65
C ASP A 95 6.31 -3.27 -17.34
N ALA A 96 7.63 -3.47 -17.41
CA ALA A 96 8.48 -3.57 -16.23
C ALA A 96 8.50 -2.26 -15.43
N ALA A 97 8.57 -1.10 -16.09
CA ALA A 97 8.50 0.21 -15.45
C ALA A 97 7.12 0.45 -14.83
N ALA A 98 6.04 0.08 -15.54
CA ALA A 98 4.69 0.16 -15.00
C ALA A 98 4.53 -0.68 -13.73
N VAL A 99 4.99 -1.94 -13.74
CA VAL A 99 4.98 -2.80 -12.55
C VAL A 99 5.86 -2.20 -11.44
N ALA A 100 7.06 -1.70 -11.77
CA ALA A 100 7.96 -1.08 -10.81
C ALA A 100 7.34 0.16 -10.14
N ALA A 101 6.57 0.99 -10.86
CA ALA A 101 5.84 2.12 -10.29
C ALA A 101 4.83 1.66 -9.23
N HIS A 102 4.17 0.51 -9.44
CA HIS A 102 3.23 -0.04 -8.47
C HIS A 102 3.93 -0.59 -7.23
N TYR A 103 5.07 -1.29 -7.39
CA TYR A 103 5.84 -1.85 -6.26
C TYR A 103 6.74 -0.82 -5.55
N GLY A 104 6.99 0.32 -6.15
CA GLY A 104 7.68 1.44 -5.52
C GLY A 104 6.75 2.43 -4.81
N SER A 105 5.44 2.26 -4.95
CA SER A 105 4.41 3.09 -4.31
C SER A 105 3.58 2.23 -3.36
N VAL A 106 3.20 2.80 -2.22
CA VAL A 106 2.53 2.07 -1.15
C VAL A 106 1.06 1.76 -1.47
N SER A 107 0.57 0.63 -0.97
CA SER A 107 -0.87 0.37 -0.87
C SER A 107 -1.39 0.85 0.48
N VAL A 108 -2.17 1.93 0.47
CA VAL A 108 -2.82 2.46 1.68
C VAL A 108 -3.68 1.39 2.37
N VAL A 109 -4.34 0.52 1.61
CA VAL A 109 -5.21 -0.51 2.18
C VAL A 109 -4.40 -1.64 2.83
N THR A 110 -3.23 -2.00 2.26
CA THR A 110 -2.31 -2.94 2.91
C THR A 110 -1.78 -2.35 4.23
N TYR A 111 -1.41 -1.06 4.23
CA TYR A 111 -1.08 -0.33 5.46
C TYR A 111 -2.19 -0.45 6.51
N LEU A 112 -3.45 -0.17 6.13
CA LEU A 112 -4.59 -0.24 7.05
C LEU A 112 -4.81 -1.65 7.62
N ALA A 113 -4.75 -2.66 6.77
CA ALA A 113 -4.89 -4.05 7.19
C ALA A 113 -3.77 -4.45 8.16
N ALA A 114 -2.52 -4.03 7.89
CA ALA A 114 -1.38 -4.28 8.77
C ALA A 114 -1.50 -3.54 10.10
N ALA A 115 -1.88 -2.25 10.08
CA ALA A 115 -2.08 -1.46 11.29
C ALA A 115 -3.18 -2.05 12.19
N GLU A 116 -4.27 -2.55 11.60
CA GLU A 116 -5.32 -3.23 12.34
C GLU A 116 -4.86 -4.59 12.89
N ALA A 117 -4.03 -5.32 12.14
CA ALA A 117 -3.49 -6.61 12.56
C ALA A 117 -2.55 -6.48 13.77
N VAL A 118 -1.60 -5.53 13.72
CA VAL A 118 -0.68 -5.30 14.86
C VAL A 118 -1.41 -4.74 16.08
N LYS A 119 -2.42 -3.88 15.88
CA LYS A 119 -3.26 -3.39 16.99
C LYS A 119 -3.99 -4.52 17.70
N ARG A 120 -4.55 -5.48 16.97
CA ARG A 120 -5.20 -6.67 17.54
C ARG A 120 -4.23 -7.58 18.25
N ALA A 121 -2.98 -7.67 17.76
CA ALA A 121 -1.91 -8.43 18.41
C ALA A 121 -1.34 -7.74 19.65
N GLY A 122 -1.87 -6.58 20.08
CA GLY A 122 -1.36 -5.83 21.22
C GLY A 122 -0.02 -5.12 20.95
N MET A 123 0.38 -4.97 19.70
CA MET A 123 1.63 -4.33 19.27
C MET A 123 1.33 -3.10 18.40
N PRO A 124 0.75 -2.01 18.94
CA PRO A 124 0.45 -0.85 18.13
C PRO A 124 1.73 -0.23 17.55
N GLY A 125 1.68 0.18 16.28
CA GLY A 125 2.75 0.95 15.66
C GLY A 125 2.66 2.44 15.98
N GLU A 126 3.68 3.18 15.57
CA GLU A 126 3.80 4.62 15.76
C GLU A 126 2.65 5.38 15.09
N GLY A 127 2.16 6.42 15.75
CA GLY A 127 1.07 7.24 15.26
C GLY A 127 1.38 8.02 13.98
N TYR A 128 2.66 8.30 13.70
CA TYR A 128 3.12 9.02 12.51
C TYR A 128 3.24 8.16 11.24
N LEU A 129 3.02 6.84 11.32
CA LEU A 129 3.05 5.95 10.15
C LEU A 129 2.26 6.44 8.92
N PRO A 130 1.09 7.10 9.06
CA PRO A 130 0.40 7.68 7.92
C PRO A 130 1.21 8.73 7.15
N ALA A 131 2.12 9.46 7.82
CA ALA A 131 3.02 10.38 7.14
C ALA A 131 4.04 9.63 6.27
N LEU A 132 4.56 8.50 6.76
CA LEU A 132 5.44 7.64 5.98
C LEU A 132 4.72 7.02 4.77
N VAL A 133 3.41 6.72 4.89
CA VAL A 133 2.57 6.31 3.73
C VAL A 133 2.58 7.40 2.67
N ALA A 134 2.33 8.66 3.03
CA ALA A 134 2.33 9.78 2.09
C ALA A 134 3.71 9.98 1.43
N LEU A 135 4.79 9.84 2.21
CA LEU A 135 6.16 9.93 1.70
C LEU A 135 6.50 8.80 0.72
N LEU A 136 6.03 7.57 0.96
CA LEU A 136 6.34 6.41 0.12
C LEU A 136 5.51 6.38 -1.19
N GLU A 137 4.45 7.17 -1.31
CA GLU A 137 3.54 7.11 -2.46
C GLU A 137 4.17 7.65 -3.74
N VAL A 138 5.07 8.62 -3.65
CA VAL A 138 5.57 9.39 -4.80
C VAL A 138 6.92 8.90 -5.36
N PRO A 139 7.97 8.65 -4.56
CA PRO A 139 9.32 8.39 -5.06
C PRO A 139 9.39 7.22 -6.04
N GLY A 140 8.67 6.14 -5.75
CA GLY A 140 8.68 4.95 -6.58
C GLY A 140 8.12 5.15 -7.97
N ILE A 141 7.08 5.95 -8.10
CA ILE A 141 6.51 6.32 -9.40
C ILE A 141 7.54 7.14 -10.19
N ILE A 142 8.19 8.12 -9.56
CA ILE A 142 9.22 8.95 -10.19
C ILE A 142 10.36 8.08 -10.74
N VAL A 143 10.91 7.21 -9.92
CA VAL A 143 12.04 6.34 -10.29
C VAL A 143 11.67 5.42 -11.46
N ALA A 144 10.49 4.81 -11.43
CA ALA A 144 10.03 3.92 -12.49
C ALA A 144 9.83 4.67 -13.82
N LEU A 145 9.30 5.90 -13.78
CA LEU A 145 9.14 6.73 -14.97
C LEU A 145 10.48 7.20 -15.54
N LEU A 146 11.48 7.44 -14.69
CA LEU A 146 12.84 7.76 -15.16
C LEU A 146 13.47 6.59 -15.91
N PHE A 147 13.29 5.33 -15.46
CA PHE A 147 13.77 4.17 -16.21
C PHE A 147 13.12 4.06 -17.59
N ALA A 148 11.81 4.26 -17.67
CA ALA A 148 11.09 4.22 -18.94
C ALA A 148 11.53 5.34 -19.88
N SER A 149 11.73 6.56 -19.37
CA SER A 149 12.18 7.71 -20.13
C SER A 149 13.58 7.49 -20.73
N LYS A 150 14.55 7.02 -19.91
CA LYS A 150 15.91 6.71 -20.38
C LYS A 150 15.95 5.64 -21.47
N ALA A 151 14.99 4.73 -21.48
CA ALA A 151 14.86 3.69 -22.50
C ALA A 151 14.08 4.13 -23.74
N GLY A 152 13.73 5.42 -23.88
CA GLY A 152 12.95 5.94 -24.99
C GLY A 152 11.48 5.48 -25.01
N ALA A 153 11.02 4.91 -23.92
CA ALA A 153 9.69 4.31 -23.82
C ALA A 153 8.61 5.27 -23.33
N SER A 154 8.99 6.48 -22.87
CA SER A 154 8.03 7.49 -22.42
C SER A 154 7.62 8.43 -23.53
N GLY A 155 6.32 8.64 -23.72
CA GLY A 155 5.74 9.55 -24.70
C GLY A 155 5.83 11.05 -24.36
N GLY A 156 6.86 11.49 -23.59
CA GLY A 156 7.05 12.91 -23.24
C GLY A 156 6.12 13.49 -22.16
N GLY A 157 5.23 12.68 -21.59
CA GLY A 157 4.23 13.11 -20.60
C GLY A 157 4.71 13.21 -19.15
N TRP A 158 6.03 13.24 -18.89
CA TRP A 158 6.61 13.28 -17.54
C TRP A 158 6.01 14.40 -16.65
N LYS A 159 5.97 15.65 -17.14
CA LYS A 159 5.39 16.76 -16.37
C LYS A 159 3.92 16.53 -16.05
N LYS A 160 3.15 16.01 -17.03
CA LYS A 160 1.74 15.68 -16.84
C LYS A 160 1.56 14.53 -15.85
N ALA A 161 2.40 13.48 -15.94
CA ALA A 161 2.36 12.37 -14.98
C ALA A 161 2.72 12.82 -13.55
N MET A 162 3.72 13.72 -13.40
CA MET A 162 4.05 14.30 -12.09
C MET A 162 2.92 15.16 -11.53
N HIS A 163 2.29 15.96 -12.39
CA HIS A 163 1.11 16.73 -12.00
C HIS A 163 -0.03 15.81 -11.53
N GLU A 164 -0.33 14.74 -12.30
CA GLU A 164 -1.34 13.74 -11.97
C GLU A 164 -1.08 13.07 -10.61
N VAL A 165 0.19 12.75 -10.30
CA VAL A 165 0.57 12.20 -8.99
C VAL A 165 0.38 13.22 -7.89
N ALA A 166 0.92 14.44 -8.06
CA ALA A 166 0.88 15.48 -7.03
C ALA A 166 -0.53 15.99 -6.72
N THR A 167 -1.41 16.02 -7.75
CA THR A 167 -2.83 16.43 -7.61
C THR A 167 -3.77 15.24 -7.44
N GLY A 168 -3.23 14.04 -7.40
CA GLY A 168 -4.01 12.81 -7.24
C GLY A 168 -4.76 12.78 -5.91
N LYS A 169 -5.97 12.21 -5.94
CA LYS A 169 -6.87 12.10 -4.80
C LYS A 169 -6.18 11.60 -3.53
N SER A 170 -5.32 10.59 -3.64
CA SER A 170 -4.61 10.01 -2.50
C SER A 170 -3.68 11.02 -1.83
N ILE A 171 -2.85 11.70 -2.61
CA ILE A 171 -1.89 12.70 -2.09
C ILE A 171 -2.62 13.90 -1.51
N VAL A 172 -3.65 14.42 -2.19
CA VAL A 172 -4.40 15.58 -1.72
C VAL A 172 -5.13 15.28 -0.41
N LEU A 173 -5.81 14.12 -0.30
CA LEU A 173 -6.58 13.78 0.89
C LEU A 173 -5.68 13.34 2.05
N LEU A 174 -4.67 12.53 1.78
CA LEU A 174 -3.75 12.07 2.83
C LEU A 174 -2.87 13.24 3.30
N GLY A 175 -2.22 13.96 2.38
CA GLY A 175 -1.37 15.11 2.71
C GLY A 175 -2.15 16.27 3.31
N GLY A 176 -3.30 16.63 2.73
CA GLY A 176 -4.22 17.63 3.29
C GLY A 176 -4.72 17.23 4.68
N GLY A 177 -5.10 15.97 4.86
CA GLY A 177 -5.49 15.43 6.17
C GLY A 177 -4.35 15.50 7.19
N LEU A 178 -3.11 15.18 6.80
CA LEU A 178 -1.93 15.34 7.67
C LEU A 178 -1.75 16.80 8.12
N ILE A 179 -1.83 17.75 7.18
CA ILE A 179 -1.71 19.18 7.49
C ILE A 179 -2.82 19.62 8.45
N ILE A 180 -4.08 19.29 8.13
CA ILE A 180 -5.22 19.65 8.98
C ILE A 180 -5.09 19.01 10.36
N GLY A 181 -4.74 17.71 10.41
CA GLY A 181 -4.55 16.98 11.67
C GLY A 181 -3.46 17.59 12.55
N THR A 182 -2.33 17.99 11.94
CA THR A 182 -1.22 18.64 12.64
C THR A 182 -1.62 20.03 13.17
N LEU A 183 -2.31 20.83 12.37
CA LEU A 183 -2.74 22.18 12.77
C LEU A 183 -3.84 22.16 13.85
N CYS A 184 -4.75 21.19 13.76
CA CYS A 184 -5.83 21.04 14.74
C CYS A 184 -5.35 20.40 16.05
N GLY A 185 -4.44 19.44 15.96
CA GLY A 185 -4.02 18.63 17.10
C GLY A 185 -5.13 17.72 17.64
N PRO A 186 -4.83 16.87 18.65
CA PRO A 186 -5.81 15.90 19.16
C PRO A 186 -7.05 16.53 19.81
N ALA A 187 -6.89 17.68 20.47
CA ALA A 187 -8.00 18.32 21.19
C ALA A 187 -9.13 18.78 20.25
N LYS A 188 -8.80 19.48 19.14
CA LYS A 188 -9.81 19.95 18.18
C LYS A 188 -10.40 18.85 17.31
N LEU A 189 -9.67 17.74 17.14
CA LEU A 189 -10.17 16.59 16.39
C LEU A 189 -11.13 15.70 17.20
N ALA A 190 -11.23 15.91 18.52
CA ALA A 190 -12.11 15.13 19.40
C ALA A 190 -13.57 15.17 18.93
N ASP A 191 -14.07 16.33 18.45
CA ASP A 191 -15.45 16.52 18.02
C ASP A 191 -15.81 15.66 16.77
N VAL A 192 -14.83 15.39 15.90
CA VAL A 192 -15.06 14.59 14.68
C VAL A 192 -14.59 13.14 14.83
N GLN A 193 -13.96 12.80 15.95
CA GLN A 193 -13.44 11.46 16.25
C GLN A 193 -14.49 10.33 16.13
N PRO A 194 -15.75 10.47 16.60
CA PRO A 194 -16.76 9.42 16.47
C PRO A 194 -16.95 8.99 15.01
N PHE A 195 -16.91 9.92 14.09
CA PHE A 195 -17.05 9.64 12.66
C PHE A 195 -15.75 9.08 12.06
N PHE A 196 -14.60 9.74 12.26
CA PHE A 196 -13.35 9.35 11.61
C PHE A 196 -12.56 8.24 12.31
N ALA A 197 -12.83 7.89 13.55
CA ALA A 197 -12.18 6.82 14.27
C ALA A 197 -13.10 5.63 14.55
N THR A 198 -14.29 5.86 15.13
CA THR A 198 -15.18 4.77 15.53
C THR A 198 -15.83 4.08 14.33
N ALA A 199 -16.35 4.85 13.36
CA ALA A 199 -16.99 4.31 12.15
C ALA A 199 -15.96 3.76 11.12
N PHE A 200 -14.67 4.08 11.27
CA PHE A 200 -13.62 3.78 10.31
C PHE A 200 -13.55 2.31 9.92
N LYS A 201 -13.60 1.41 10.89
CA LYS A 201 -13.46 -0.03 10.65
C LYS A 201 -14.64 -0.60 9.86
N GLY A 202 -15.86 -0.10 10.10
CA GLY A 202 -17.04 -0.48 9.33
C GLY A 202 -16.94 -0.03 7.88
N ALA A 203 -16.53 1.22 7.65
CA ALA A 203 -16.27 1.75 6.31
C ALA A 203 -15.19 0.97 5.57
N LEU A 204 -14.10 0.61 6.27
CA LEU A 204 -13.03 -0.24 5.72
C LEU A 204 -13.56 -1.62 5.31
N CYS A 205 -14.44 -2.25 6.09
CA CYS A 205 -15.03 -3.53 5.75
C CYS A 205 -15.83 -3.47 4.43
N ILE A 206 -16.67 -2.43 4.25
CA ILE A 206 -17.43 -2.26 3.00
C ILE A 206 -16.46 -2.02 1.82
N PHE A 207 -15.43 -1.19 2.02
CA PHE A 207 -14.40 -0.97 1.01
C PHE A 207 -13.66 -2.25 0.62
N MET A 208 -13.39 -3.14 1.59
CA MET A 208 -12.75 -4.44 1.36
C MET A 208 -13.61 -5.40 0.53
N ILE A 209 -14.94 -5.32 0.61
CA ILE A 209 -15.84 -6.11 -0.27
C ILE A 209 -15.58 -5.73 -1.74
N GLU A 210 -15.55 -4.44 -2.06
CA GLU A 210 -15.28 -3.98 -3.43
C GLU A 210 -13.89 -4.40 -3.92
N LEU A 211 -12.88 -4.26 -3.08
CA LEU A 211 -11.54 -4.74 -3.42
C LEU A 211 -11.51 -6.25 -3.64
N GLY A 212 -12.29 -7.01 -2.89
CA GLY A 212 -12.46 -8.46 -3.09
C GLY A 212 -13.11 -8.78 -4.43
N LEU A 213 -14.17 -8.07 -4.82
CA LEU A 213 -14.82 -8.19 -6.12
C LEU A 213 -13.83 -7.89 -7.27
N ALA A 214 -13.07 -6.81 -7.16
CA ALA A 214 -12.05 -6.42 -8.13
C ALA A 214 -10.89 -7.44 -8.20
N ALA A 215 -10.37 -7.89 -7.04
CA ALA A 215 -9.33 -8.91 -6.96
C ALA A 215 -9.79 -10.26 -7.54
N GLY A 216 -11.02 -10.68 -7.24
CA GLY A 216 -11.61 -11.92 -7.76
C GLY A 216 -11.69 -11.94 -9.30
N LYS A 217 -11.92 -10.78 -9.93
CA LYS A 217 -11.80 -10.61 -11.39
C LYS A 217 -10.36 -10.80 -11.86
N ARG A 218 -9.39 -10.15 -11.20
CA ARG A 218 -7.98 -10.19 -11.56
C ARG A 218 -7.33 -11.55 -11.32
N LEU A 219 -7.73 -12.27 -10.28
CA LEU A 219 -7.27 -13.63 -9.99
C LEU A 219 -7.61 -14.61 -11.15
N ARG A 220 -8.74 -14.44 -11.82
CA ARG A 220 -9.05 -15.23 -13.04
C ARG A 220 -8.10 -14.92 -14.19
N ASP A 221 -7.66 -13.67 -14.32
CA ASP A 221 -6.70 -13.23 -15.34
C ASP A 221 -5.24 -13.61 -14.97
N ALA A 222 -4.97 -13.91 -13.69
CA ALA A 222 -3.63 -14.23 -13.20
C ALA A 222 -3.03 -15.46 -13.88
N GLY A 223 -3.84 -16.48 -14.20
CA GLY A 223 -3.38 -17.66 -14.95
C GLY A 223 -2.81 -17.31 -16.33
N ARG A 224 -3.30 -16.24 -16.95
CA ARG A 224 -2.81 -15.74 -18.25
C ARG A 224 -1.50 -14.96 -18.13
N ALA A 225 -1.17 -14.44 -16.96
CA ALA A 225 0.08 -13.72 -16.72
C ALA A 225 1.31 -14.64 -16.70
N GLY A 226 1.09 -15.93 -16.51
CA GLY A 226 2.14 -16.97 -16.49
C GLY A 226 2.80 -17.14 -15.11
N THR A 227 3.26 -18.35 -14.84
CA THR A 227 3.80 -18.79 -13.53
C THR A 227 4.92 -17.89 -13.01
N ARG A 228 5.77 -17.36 -13.90
CA ARG A 228 6.90 -16.49 -13.50
C ARG A 228 6.42 -15.20 -12.83
N LEU A 229 5.42 -14.54 -13.42
CA LEU A 229 4.88 -13.30 -12.86
C LEU A 229 4.11 -13.57 -11.57
N LEU A 230 3.41 -14.71 -11.46
CA LEU A 230 2.75 -15.13 -10.22
C LEU A 230 3.78 -15.30 -9.09
N LEU A 231 4.87 -16.01 -9.34
CA LEU A 231 5.95 -16.20 -8.37
C LEU A 231 6.60 -14.88 -7.97
N LEU A 232 6.88 -14.00 -8.93
CA LEU A 232 7.44 -12.66 -8.63
C LEU A 232 6.46 -11.80 -7.84
N GLY A 233 5.15 -11.89 -8.11
CA GLY A 233 4.10 -11.21 -7.37
C GLY A 233 4.00 -11.59 -5.89
N CYS A 234 4.48 -12.78 -5.52
CA CYS A 234 4.63 -13.24 -4.14
C CYS A 234 6.05 -13.00 -3.58
N PHE A 235 7.08 -13.18 -4.38
CA PHE A 235 8.47 -13.07 -3.97
C PHE A 235 8.90 -11.63 -3.66
N ILE A 236 8.55 -10.68 -4.53
CA ILE A 236 8.93 -9.26 -4.37
C ILE A 236 8.40 -8.70 -3.03
N PRO A 237 7.10 -8.86 -2.66
CA PRO A 237 6.62 -8.39 -1.37
C PRO A 237 7.36 -9.00 -0.17
N VAL A 238 7.74 -10.28 -0.23
CA VAL A 238 8.51 -10.91 0.85
C VAL A 238 9.87 -10.22 1.04
N VAL A 239 10.60 -10.02 -0.06
CA VAL A 239 11.93 -9.39 -0.01
C VAL A 239 11.82 -7.92 0.41
N HIS A 240 10.95 -7.16 -0.24
CA HIS A 240 10.77 -5.73 0.08
C HIS A 240 10.24 -5.54 1.51
N GLY A 241 9.26 -6.37 1.92
CA GLY A 241 8.71 -6.29 3.26
C GLY A 241 9.73 -6.67 4.34
N ALA A 242 10.54 -7.71 4.12
CA ALA A 242 11.63 -8.06 5.04
C ALA A 242 12.68 -6.94 5.14
N LEU A 243 13.06 -6.31 4.02
CA LEU A 243 13.93 -5.12 4.02
C LEU A 243 13.29 -3.96 4.79
N GLY A 244 11.99 -3.74 4.60
CA GLY A 244 11.23 -2.73 5.33
C GLY A 244 11.24 -2.99 6.84
N VAL A 245 10.94 -4.22 7.28
CA VAL A 245 10.98 -4.59 8.71
C VAL A 245 12.38 -4.40 9.27
N ALA A 246 13.41 -4.92 8.61
CA ALA A 246 14.79 -4.83 9.08
C ALA A 246 15.24 -3.36 9.20
N GLY A 247 14.99 -2.55 8.16
CA GLY A 247 15.32 -1.13 8.17
C GLY A 247 14.59 -0.37 9.29
N ALA A 248 13.28 -0.61 9.46
CA ALA A 248 12.47 0.03 10.51
C ALA A 248 12.97 -0.33 11.92
N THR A 249 13.30 -1.60 12.15
CA THR A 249 13.87 -2.04 13.43
C THR A 249 15.23 -1.38 13.69
N LEU A 250 16.10 -1.26 12.68
CA LEU A 250 17.40 -0.61 12.80
C LEU A 250 17.32 0.91 13.10
N VAL A 251 16.28 1.58 12.62
CA VAL A 251 16.04 3.01 12.94
C VAL A 251 15.24 3.22 14.22
N GLY A 252 15.02 2.16 15.02
CA GLY A 252 14.43 2.23 16.35
C GLY A 252 12.91 2.25 16.39
N MET A 253 12.22 1.84 15.32
CA MET A 253 10.76 1.70 15.36
C MET A 253 10.35 0.51 16.23
N SER A 254 9.15 0.62 16.83
CA SER A 254 8.55 -0.47 17.62
C SER A 254 8.34 -1.74 16.78
N PRO A 255 8.19 -2.93 17.39
CA PRO A 255 7.90 -4.17 16.66
C PRO A 255 6.64 -4.05 15.80
N GLY A 256 5.60 -3.41 16.33
CA GLY A 256 4.36 -3.16 15.58
C GLY A 256 4.56 -2.19 14.42
N GLY A 257 5.29 -1.10 14.65
CA GLY A 257 5.63 -0.13 13.61
C GLY A 257 6.50 -0.75 12.51
N SER A 258 7.53 -1.52 12.89
CA SER A 258 8.39 -2.23 11.95
C SER A 258 7.61 -3.22 11.09
N ALA A 259 6.67 -3.97 11.69
CA ALA A 259 5.80 -4.89 10.95
C ALA A 259 4.89 -4.15 9.95
N VAL A 260 4.28 -3.04 10.38
CA VAL A 260 3.44 -2.20 9.51
C VAL A 260 4.27 -1.57 8.39
N PHE A 261 5.46 -1.05 8.72
CA PHE A 261 6.36 -0.46 7.73
C PHE A 261 6.84 -1.50 6.70
N GLY A 262 7.14 -2.72 7.15
CA GLY A 262 7.42 -3.84 6.25
C GLY A 262 6.26 -4.15 5.31
N ALA A 263 5.03 -4.14 5.82
CA ALA A 263 3.83 -4.33 4.98
C ALA A 263 3.63 -3.17 3.98
N MET A 264 3.99 -1.94 4.35
CA MET A 264 3.98 -0.78 3.44
C MET A 264 4.97 -0.96 2.30
N VAL A 265 6.22 -1.26 2.63
CA VAL A 265 7.33 -1.44 1.67
C VAL A 265 7.14 -2.68 0.80
N GLY A 266 6.59 -3.77 1.37
CA GLY A 266 6.24 -5.00 0.66
C GLY A 266 4.90 -4.94 -0.08
N SER A 267 4.25 -3.78 -0.18
CA SER A 267 2.98 -3.63 -0.88
C SER A 267 3.16 -3.15 -2.33
N ALA A 268 2.07 -3.09 -3.06
CA ALA A 268 2.05 -2.51 -4.39
C ALA A 268 0.80 -1.63 -4.54
N SER A 269 0.98 -0.39 -4.98
CA SER A 269 -0.13 0.55 -5.19
C SER A 269 -1.03 0.08 -6.33
N TYR A 270 -2.34 0.20 -6.15
CA TYR A 270 -3.35 -0.05 -7.20
C TYR A 270 -4.38 1.07 -7.29
N ILE A 271 -4.19 2.16 -6.53
CA ILE A 271 -5.05 3.36 -6.55
C ILE A 271 -4.31 4.54 -7.19
N ALA A 272 -3.14 4.91 -6.68
CA ALA A 272 -2.39 6.08 -7.15
C ALA A 272 -1.53 5.78 -8.39
N ALA A 273 -0.73 4.71 -8.36
CA ALA A 273 0.18 4.38 -9.46
C ALA A 273 -0.50 4.19 -10.82
N PRO A 274 -1.70 3.56 -10.94
CA PRO A 274 -2.36 3.38 -12.24
C PRO A 274 -2.64 4.68 -12.99
N ALA A 275 -2.99 5.77 -12.30
CA ALA A 275 -3.28 7.05 -12.93
C ALA A 275 -2.02 7.62 -13.61
N ALA A 276 -0.90 7.67 -12.88
CA ALA A 276 0.38 8.13 -13.40
C ALA A 276 0.91 7.24 -14.55
N VAL A 277 0.81 5.93 -14.39
CA VAL A 277 1.26 4.95 -15.39
C VAL A 277 0.48 5.08 -16.69
N ARG A 278 -0.84 5.24 -16.66
CA ARG A 278 -1.66 5.43 -17.86
C ARG A 278 -1.26 6.68 -18.65
N VAL A 279 -0.87 7.74 -17.95
CA VAL A 279 -0.44 9.00 -18.59
C VAL A 279 0.97 8.90 -19.15
N ALA A 280 1.91 8.34 -18.37
CA ALA A 280 3.32 8.31 -18.73
C ALA A 280 3.72 7.12 -19.62
N LEU A 281 3.05 6.00 -19.49
CA LEU A 281 3.32 4.73 -20.15
C LEU A 281 2.06 4.16 -20.81
N PRO A 282 1.48 4.85 -21.81
CA PRO A 282 0.18 4.46 -22.39
C PRO A 282 0.21 3.11 -23.12
N ARG A 283 1.39 2.62 -23.52
CA ARG A 283 1.56 1.30 -24.16
C ARG A 283 1.74 0.16 -23.15
N ALA A 284 1.96 0.46 -21.85
CA ALA A 284 2.07 -0.57 -20.82
C ALA A 284 0.72 -1.31 -20.65
N ASN A 285 0.80 -2.63 -20.56
CA ASN A 285 -0.39 -3.48 -20.46
C ASN A 285 -0.97 -3.46 -19.03
N PRO A 286 -2.19 -2.90 -18.84
CA PRO A 286 -2.83 -2.87 -17.53
C PRO A 286 -3.07 -4.25 -16.90
N ALA A 287 -3.15 -5.30 -17.72
CA ALA A 287 -3.34 -6.65 -17.19
C ALA A 287 -2.15 -7.10 -16.34
N PHE A 288 -0.91 -6.71 -16.66
CA PHE A 288 0.25 -7.10 -15.85
C PHE A 288 0.27 -6.37 -14.51
N TYR A 289 0.31 -5.05 -14.51
CA TYR A 289 0.51 -4.31 -13.27
C TYR A 289 -0.69 -4.37 -12.31
N LEU A 290 -1.93 -4.38 -12.82
CA LEU A 290 -3.12 -4.51 -11.98
C LEU A 290 -3.33 -5.94 -11.47
N THR A 291 -3.03 -6.96 -12.27
CA THR A 291 -3.12 -8.34 -11.81
C THR A 291 -2.06 -8.63 -10.75
N LEU A 292 -0.82 -8.16 -10.95
CA LEU A 292 0.24 -8.33 -9.96
C LEU A 292 -0.09 -7.58 -8.66
N SER A 293 -0.45 -6.30 -8.71
CA SER A 293 -0.67 -5.49 -7.49
C SER A 293 -1.94 -5.90 -6.74
N LEU A 294 -3.10 -5.95 -7.42
CA LEU A 294 -4.39 -6.19 -6.78
C LEU A 294 -4.78 -7.67 -6.75
N GLY A 295 -4.43 -8.44 -7.80
CA GLY A 295 -4.82 -9.85 -7.90
C GLY A 295 -3.90 -10.81 -7.18
N ILE A 296 -2.62 -10.48 -6.98
CA ILE A 296 -1.63 -11.38 -6.40
C ILE A 296 -1.03 -10.80 -5.12
N THR A 297 -0.32 -9.69 -5.21
CA THR A 297 0.42 -9.12 -4.07
C THR A 297 -0.50 -8.70 -2.92
N PHE A 298 -1.62 -8.08 -3.21
CA PHE A 298 -2.55 -7.65 -2.15
C PHE A 298 -3.17 -8.84 -1.38
N PRO A 299 -3.78 -9.87 -2.03
CA PRO A 299 -4.25 -11.06 -1.32
C PRO A 299 -3.12 -11.80 -0.59
N PHE A 300 -1.94 -11.89 -1.20
CA PHE A 300 -0.76 -12.50 -0.57
C PHE A 300 -0.39 -11.76 0.72
N ASN A 301 -0.33 -10.43 0.70
CA ASN A 301 -0.02 -9.64 1.88
C ASN A 301 -1.08 -9.80 2.98
N LEU A 302 -2.37 -9.84 2.63
CA LEU A 302 -3.43 -10.08 3.61
C LEU A 302 -3.33 -11.44 4.27
N ALA A 303 -3.05 -12.49 3.48
CA ALA A 303 -3.03 -13.86 3.98
C ALA A 303 -1.71 -14.25 4.66
N ILE A 304 -0.57 -13.87 4.08
CA ILE A 304 0.76 -14.37 4.44
C ILE A 304 1.70 -13.23 4.83
N GLY A 305 1.79 -12.16 4.03
CA GLY A 305 2.79 -11.11 4.20
C GLY A 305 2.69 -10.41 5.56
N ILE A 306 1.51 -9.92 5.93
CA ILE A 306 1.31 -9.21 7.20
C ILE A 306 1.70 -10.08 8.41
N PRO A 307 1.22 -11.33 8.57
CA PRO A 307 1.69 -12.23 9.62
C PRO A 307 3.19 -12.52 9.58
N LEU A 308 3.76 -12.65 8.37
CA LEU A 308 5.20 -12.87 8.19
C LEU A 308 6.01 -11.67 8.71
N TYR A 309 5.60 -10.45 8.36
CA TYR A 309 6.29 -9.23 8.78
C TYR A 309 6.20 -9.03 10.31
N GLN A 310 5.06 -9.35 10.93
CA GLN A 310 4.94 -9.37 12.40
C GLN A 310 5.92 -10.37 13.03
N LYS A 311 6.03 -11.57 12.46
CA LYS A 311 6.95 -12.59 12.95
C LYS A 311 8.41 -12.15 12.81
N ILE A 312 8.79 -11.57 11.66
CA ILE A 312 10.15 -11.04 11.43
C ILE A 312 10.45 -9.90 12.41
N ALA A 313 9.51 -8.96 12.60
CA ALA A 313 9.69 -7.84 13.53
C ALA A 313 9.92 -8.31 14.97
N ASN A 314 9.12 -9.26 15.46
CA ASN A 314 9.31 -9.83 16.78
C ASN A 314 10.64 -10.57 16.93
N LEU A 315 11.06 -11.31 15.89
CA LEU A 315 12.34 -12.02 15.90
C LEU A 315 13.53 -11.04 15.95
N LEU A 316 13.52 -9.99 15.11
CA LEU A 316 14.60 -9.01 15.10
C LEU A 316 14.69 -8.22 16.40
N GLN A 317 13.55 -7.88 17.00
CA GLN A 317 13.51 -7.18 18.28
C GLN A 317 14.08 -8.03 19.44
N SER A 318 13.99 -9.35 19.36
CA SER A 318 14.56 -10.23 20.39
C SER A 318 16.09 -10.34 20.32
N TRP A 319 16.72 -9.82 19.26
CA TRP A 319 18.17 -9.84 19.05
C TRP A 319 18.84 -8.48 19.35
N LEU A 320 18.04 -7.42 19.48
CA LEU A 320 18.49 -6.07 19.85
C LEU A 320 18.25 -5.78 21.34
#